data_f79198d9e270171ccbed341e6071fac5
#
_entry.id   f79198d9e270171ccbed341e6071fac5
#
_cell.length_a   1.000
_cell.length_b   1.000
_cell.length_c   1.000
_cell.angle_alpha   90.00
_cell.angle_beta   90.00
_cell.angle_gamma   90.00
#
_symmetry.space_group_name_H-M   'P 1'
#
loop_
_entity.id
_entity.type
_entity.pdbx_description
1 polymer ?
#
loop_
_entity_poly.entity_id
_entity_poly.type
_entity_poly.pdbx_seq_one_letter_code
_entity_poly.pdbx_strand_id
1 'polypeptide(L)'
;MKILLLTRYDRAGPSSRYRFYQFLPYLEKEKFDVSVSPLFNEKYVDNLYSDQRAIKFLNPLGAYLKRISKSLFDHSYDLIWMEKEAFPWIPAFLETALCKKSVPYVIDYDDAIFHRYDKHPNSLVRGILSRKIKKIMARSTVVVAGNQYIANFAQKAGAPRVEIFPTVVDLSKYKFKENFDPSFFTIGWVGSPSTSRHISIAAEALTNFCREKNVEFRAMGALQRDLDEIPGKMVPWNEESEVEELYRFDVGIMPLSDTPWERGKCGFKLIQYMACGLPVVASPVGINKEIVEHGVNGFLASSTEEWVKYLGILKGDPELCRTMGVAGRGIVEGKYSLEMVAPKLISILKEAAEA
;
A
#
# COMPACT_ATOMS: atom_id res chain seq x y z
N MET A 1 3.19 -14.76 24.07
CA MET A 1 2.35 -15.20 22.94
C MET A 1 3.26 -15.41 21.72
N LYS A 2 3.15 -16.59 21.10
CA LYS A 2 3.93 -16.93 19.91
C LYS A 2 3.10 -16.72 18.64
N ILE A 3 3.60 -15.92 17.71
CA ILE A 3 2.91 -15.58 16.45
C ILE A 3 3.70 -16.11 15.28
N LEU A 4 3.01 -16.83 14.37
CA LEU A 4 3.52 -17.13 13.05
C LEU A 4 3.06 -16.04 12.08
N LEU A 5 4.00 -15.21 11.64
CA LEU A 5 3.74 -14.17 10.64
C LEU A 5 4.04 -14.69 9.23
N LEU A 6 3.00 -14.82 8.41
CA LEU A 6 3.08 -15.27 7.03
C LEU A 6 3.00 -14.07 6.06
N THR A 7 4.15 -13.52 5.68
CA THR A 7 4.20 -12.42 4.71
C THR A 7 4.31 -12.92 3.27
N ARG A 8 3.90 -12.10 2.31
CA ARG A 8 4.06 -12.40 0.89
C ARG A 8 5.52 -12.22 0.46
N TYR A 9 6.12 -11.15 0.91
CA TYR A 9 7.52 -10.81 0.64
C TYR A 9 8.27 -10.65 1.97
N ASP A 10 9.59 -10.63 1.87
CA ASP A 10 10.42 -10.12 2.96
C ASP A 10 10.31 -8.58 3.06
N ARG A 11 11.22 -7.95 3.81
CA ARG A 11 11.22 -6.51 4.04
C ARG A 11 11.31 -5.66 2.76
N ALA A 12 11.87 -6.20 1.67
CA ALA A 12 11.96 -5.49 0.39
C ALA A 12 10.58 -5.20 -0.24
N GLY A 13 9.56 -6.03 0.06
CA GLY A 13 8.21 -5.82 -0.44
C GLY A 13 7.46 -4.70 0.29
N PRO A 14 6.98 -3.62 -0.41
CA PRO A 14 6.34 -2.48 0.25
C PRO A 14 5.16 -2.84 1.15
N SER A 15 4.21 -3.66 0.68
CA SER A 15 3.06 -4.09 1.50
C SER A 15 3.52 -4.83 2.76
N SER A 16 4.43 -5.80 2.61
CA SER A 16 4.97 -6.56 3.74
C SER A 16 5.68 -5.63 4.72
N ARG A 17 6.51 -4.68 4.22
CA ARG A 17 7.24 -3.72 5.04
C ARG A 17 6.32 -2.83 5.87
N TYR A 18 5.33 -2.19 5.23
CA TYR A 18 4.47 -1.20 5.88
C TYR A 18 3.26 -1.79 6.62
N ARG A 19 2.85 -3.03 6.30
CA ARG A 19 1.74 -3.67 7.02
C ARG A 19 2.22 -4.56 8.16
N PHE A 20 3.47 -5.05 8.13
CA PHE A 20 3.95 -6.08 9.07
C PHE A 20 5.29 -5.74 9.69
N TYR A 21 6.36 -5.63 8.91
CA TYR A 21 7.72 -5.51 9.45
C TYR A 21 7.94 -4.28 10.33
N GLN A 22 7.30 -3.16 10.03
CA GLN A 22 7.43 -1.95 10.85
C GLN A 22 6.80 -2.08 12.25
N PHE A 23 5.90 -3.04 12.45
CA PHE A 23 5.27 -3.28 13.76
C PHE A 23 6.07 -4.24 14.64
N LEU A 24 7.04 -4.99 14.11
CA LEU A 24 7.80 -5.97 14.89
C LEU A 24 8.44 -5.39 16.14
N PRO A 25 9.06 -4.20 16.15
CA PRO A 25 9.62 -3.61 17.37
C PRO A 25 8.56 -3.33 18.46
N TYR A 26 7.33 -3.02 18.08
CA TYR A 26 6.23 -2.79 19.02
C TYR A 26 5.73 -4.11 19.62
N LEU A 27 5.66 -5.16 18.80
CA LEU A 27 5.29 -6.51 19.26
C LEU A 27 6.36 -7.10 20.20
N GLU A 28 7.64 -6.86 19.92
CA GLU A 28 8.75 -7.29 20.77
C GLU A 28 8.70 -6.60 22.14
N LYS A 29 8.42 -5.29 22.20
CA LYS A 29 8.22 -4.57 23.47
C LYS A 29 7.09 -5.16 24.31
N GLU A 30 6.04 -5.67 23.67
CA GLU A 30 4.91 -6.38 24.31
C GLU A 30 5.21 -7.87 24.58
N LYS A 31 6.47 -8.31 24.42
CA LYS A 31 6.92 -9.68 24.65
C LYS A 31 6.25 -10.74 23.77
N PHE A 32 5.89 -10.37 22.54
CA PHE A 32 5.46 -11.32 21.52
C PHE A 32 6.66 -11.98 20.88
N ASP A 33 6.62 -13.30 20.75
CA ASP A 33 7.60 -14.09 20.01
C ASP A 33 7.09 -14.25 18.57
N VAL A 34 7.61 -13.47 17.64
CA VAL A 34 7.12 -13.42 16.25
C VAL A 34 8.09 -14.14 15.32
N SER A 35 7.66 -15.29 14.82
CA SER A 35 8.38 -16.02 13.77
C SER A 35 7.92 -15.58 12.39
N VAL A 36 8.77 -14.82 11.68
CA VAL A 36 8.46 -14.35 10.32
C VAL A 36 8.78 -15.40 9.27
N SER A 37 7.85 -15.63 8.35
CA SER A 37 7.98 -16.56 7.23
C SER A 37 7.54 -15.91 5.92
N PRO A 38 8.44 -15.23 5.17
CA PRO A 38 8.13 -14.69 3.87
C PRO A 38 7.96 -15.81 2.83
N LEU A 39 7.01 -15.65 1.90
CA LEU A 39 6.86 -16.58 0.79
C LEU A 39 7.95 -16.38 -0.25
N PHE A 40 8.26 -15.11 -0.57
CA PHE A 40 9.27 -14.71 -1.55
C PHE A 40 10.32 -13.82 -0.88
N ASN A 41 11.57 -14.02 -1.24
CA ASN A 41 12.70 -13.28 -0.72
C ASN A 41 13.04 -12.05 -1.58
N GLU A 42 14.01 -11.24 -1.13
CA GLU A 42 14.51 -10.02 -1.78
C GLU A 42 14.87 -10.25 -3.25
N LYS A 43 15.61 -11.32 -3.57
CA LYS A 43 15.96 -11.67 -4.96
C LYS A 43 14.74 -11.81 -5.88
N TYR A 44 13.62 -12.29 -5.33
CA TYR A 44 12.37 -12.36 -6.10
C TYR A 44 11.78 -10.97 -6.33
N VAL A 45 11.85 -10.09 -5.33
CA VAL A 45 11.36 -8.70 -5.42
C VAL A 45 12.20 -7.92 -6.42
N ASP A 46 13.53 -8.00 -6.35
CA ASP A 46 14.45 -7.35 -7.29
C ASP A 46 14.17 -7.76 -8.74
N ASN A 47 13.96 -9.05 -8.97
CA ASN A 47 13.58 -9.57 -10.28
C ASN A 47 12.20 -9.10 -10.76
N LEU A 48 11.28 -8.83 -9.83
CA LEU A 48 9.95 -8.31 -10.16
C LEU A 48 10.02 -6.86 -10.66
N TYR A 49 10.98 -6.08 -10.13
CA TYR A 49 11.22 -4.69 -10.50
C TYR A 49 12.22 -4.52 -11.65
N SER A 50 13.02 -5.56 -11.97
CA SER A 50 13.89 -5.54 -13.13
C SER A 50 13.09 -5.79 -14.42
N ASP A 51 13.45 -5.08 -15.49
CA ASP A 51 12.79 -5.22 -16.82
C ASP A 51 13.13 -6.57 -17.52
N GLN A 52 13.91 -7.42 -16.87
CA GLN A 52 14.34 -8.71 -17.38
C GLN A 52 13.22 -9.75 -17.29
N ARG A 53 12.49 -9.92 -18.38
CA ARG A 53 11.42 -10.95 -18.54
C ARG A 53 11.89 -12.40 -18.32
N ALA A 54 13.20 -12.66 -18.34
CA ALA A 54 13.78 -14.00 -18.35
C ALA A 54 13.79 -14.73 -16.99
N ILE A 55 13.59 -14.04 -15.85
CA ILE A 55 13.80 -14.62 -14.51
C ILE A 55 12.48 -14.87 -13.76
N LYS A 56 11.33 -14.79 -14.41
CA LYS A 56 10.00 -15.01 -13.79
C LYS A 56 9.72 -16.45 -13.33
N PHE A 57 10.64 -17.37 -13.55
CA PHE A 57 10.51 -18.80 -13.21
C PHE A 57 11.43 -19.28 -12.08
N LEU A 58 11.82 -18.39 -11.14
CA LEU A 58 12.45 -18.85 -9.92
C LEU A 58 11.43 -19.69 -9.13
N ASN A 59 11.76 -20.96 -9.06
CA ASN A 59 11.01 -22.11 -8.57
C ASN A 59 10.06 -21.79 -7.38
N PRO A 60 8.79 -21.39 -7.58
CA PRO A 60 7.88 -21.10 -6.47
C PRO A 60 7.56 -22.36 -5.65
N LEU A 61 7.78 -23.55 -6.20
CA LEU A 61 7.45 -24.83 -5.55
C LEU A 61 8.20 -25.00 -4.23
N GLY A 62 9.51 -24.70 -4.19
CA GLY A 62 10.29 -24.78 -2.95
C GLY A 62 9.79 -23.81 -1.87
N ALA A 63 9.40 -22.61 -2.27
CA ALA A 63 8.82 -21.63 -1.35
C ALA A 63 7.47 -22.11 -0.77
N TYR A 64 6.63 -22.71 -1.62
CA TYR A 64 5.34 -23.28 -1.18
C TYR A 64 5.54 -24.49 -0.26
N LEU A 65 6.45 -25.40 -0.58
CA LEU A 65 6.74 -26.57 0.28
C LEU A 65 7.27 -26.13 1.65
N LYS A 66 8.19 -25.17 1.69
CA LYS A 66 8.69 -24.60 2.95
C LYS A 66 7.56 -23.97 3.77
N ARG A 67 6.67 -23.21 3.11
CA ARG A 67 5.52 -22.59 3.79
C ARG A 67 4.53 -23.63 4.30
N ILE A 68 4.21 -24.66 3.50
CA ILE A 68 3.36 -25.78 3.90
C ILE A 68 3.94 -26.46 5.14
N SER A 69 5.23 -26.82 5.10
CA SER A 69 5.90 -27.45 6.24
C SER A 69 5.77 -26.59 7.50
N LYS A 70 6.14 -25.31 7.44
CA LYS A 70 6.12 -24.43 8.62
C LYS A 70 4.70 -24.15 9.13
N SER A 71 3.73 -23.95 8.24
CA SER A 71 2.36 -23.59 8.63
C SER A 71 1.48 -24.79 9.01
N LEU A 72 1.74 -25.98 8.45
CA LEU A 72 0.91 -27.18 8.69
C LEU A 72 1.47 -28.12 9.74
N PHE A 73 2.76 -28.15 9.96
CA PHE A 73 3.41 -29.12 10.85
C PHE A 73 3.97 -28.52 12.15
N ASP A 74 4.18 -27.20 12.19
CA ASP A 74 4.59 -26.50 13.40
C ASP A 74 3.34 -26.02 14.17
N HIS A 75 3.12 -26.61 15.35
CA HIS A 75 1.94 -26.38 16.21
C HIS A 75 2.27 -25.52 17.44
N SER A 76 3.43 -24.89 17.47
CA SER A 76 3.92 -24.13 18.63
C SER A 76 3.38 -22.71 18.71
N TYR A 77 2.54 -22.30 17.77
CA TYR A 77 2.03 -20.92 17.67
C TYR A 77 0.65 -20.78 18.28
N ASP A 78 0.45 -19.68 19.01
CA ASP A 78 -0.83 -19.27 19.58
C ASP A 78 -1.72 -18.57 18.54
N LEU A 79 -1.10 -17.90 17.53
CA LEU A 79 -1.78 -17.12 16.50
C LEU A 79 -1.02 -17.19 15.17
N ILE A 80 -1.76 -17.21 14.06
CA ILE A 80 -1.22 -16.97 12.72
C ILE A 80 -1.64 -15.58 12.28
N TRP A 81 -0.67 -14.73 11.89
CA TRP A 81 -0.93 -13.43 11.25
C TRP A 81 -0.51 -13.50 9.78
N MET A 82 -1.46 -13.32 8.87
CA MET A 82 -1.29 -13.63 7.45
C MET A 82 -1.50 -12.42 6.56
N GLU A 83 -0.54 -12.17 5.65
CA GLU A 83 -0.69 -11.19 4.58
C GLU A 83 -1.49 -11.77 3.42
N LYS A 84 -2.69 -11.24 3.16
CA LYS A 84 -3.55 -11.49 1.99
C LYS A 84 -3.97 -12.96 1.81
N GLU A 85 -3.04 -13.85 1.58
CA GLU A 85 -3.24 -15.29 1.32
C GLU A 85 -1.92 -16.04 1.54
N ALA A 86 -1.96 -17.22 2.13
CA ALA A 86 -0.75 -18.01 2.36
C ALA A 86 -0.22 -18.66 1.07
N PHE A 87 -1.12 -19.09 0.19
CA PHE A 87 -0.79 -19.87 -1.02
C PHE A 87 -1.41 -19.26 -2.28
N PRO A 88 -0.81 -18.18 -2.86
CA PRO A 88 -1.31 -17.56 -4.09
C PRO A 88 -1.55 -18.60 -5.20
N TRP A 89 -2.63 -18.39 -6.00
CA TRP A 89 -3.00 -19.25 -7.13
C TRP A 89 -3.39 -20.69 -6.80
N ILE A 90 -3.37 -21.11 -5.54
CA ILE A 90 -3.86 -22.41 -5.09
C ILE A 90 -5.27 -22.22 -4.52
N PRO A 91 -6.24 -23.12 -4.78
CA PRO A 91 -7.57 -23.06 -4.16
C PRO A 91 -7.50 -23.05 -2.64
N ALA A 92 -8.48 -22.44 -1.97
CA ALA A 92 -8.50 -22.16 -0.53
C ALA A 92 -8.37 -23.39 0.39
N PHE A 93 -8.32 -24.62 -0.13
CA PHE A 93 -8.29 -25.82 0.70
C PHE A 93 -7.03 -25.90 1.59
N LEU A 94 -5.88 -25.37 1.14
CA LEU A 94 -4.67 -25.33 1.97
C LEU A 94 -4.81 -24.36 3.13
N GLU A 95 -5.29 -23.13 2.85
CA GLU A 95 -5.55 -22.15 3.91
C GLU A 95 -6.62 -22.66 4.88
N THR A 96 -7.66 -23.33 4.36
CA THR A 96 -8.71 -23.91 5.23
C THR A 96 -8.24 -25.11 6.02
N ALA A 97 -7.18 -25.79 5.59
CA ALA A 97 -6.53 -26.84 6.38
C ALA A 97 -5.76 -26.27 7.57
N LEU A 98 -5.21 -25.06 7.45
CA LEU A 98 -4.61 -24.32 8.58
C LEU A 98 -5.66 -24.09 9.69
N CYS A 99 -6.90 -23.72 9.30
CA CYS A 99 -8.00 -23.45 10.24
C CYS A 99 -8.48 -24.69 11.00
N LYS A 100 -8.32 -25.90 10.43
CA LYS A 100 -8.70 -27.16 11.10
C LYS A 100 -7.83 -27.49 12.31
N LYS A 101 -6.74 -26.77 12.52
CA LYS A 101 -5.76 -27.02 13.57
C LYS A 101 -6.00 -26.27 14.88
N SER A 102 -7.14 -25.65 15.05
CA SER A 102 -7.52 -24.90 16.26
C SER A 102 -6.62 -23.70 16.59
N VAL A 103 -5.77 -23.27 15.65
CA VAL A 103 -4.98 -22.04 15.82
C VAL A 103 -5.73 -20.90 15.14
N PRO A 104 -6.14 -19.86 15.89
CA PRO A 104 -6.80 -18.70 15.31
C PRO A 104 -5.90 -17.99 14.31
N TYR A 105 -6.49 -17.30 13.31
CA TYR A 105 -5.71 -16.49 12.41
C TYR A 105 -6.33 -15.14 12.10
N VAL A 106 -5.46 -14.14 12.09
CA VAL A 106 -5.74 -12.78 11.61
C VAL A 106 -5.24 -12.66 10.19
N ILE A 107 -6.08 -12.15 9.29
CA ILE A 107 -5.69 -11.94 7.90
C ILE A 107 -5.83 -10.48 7.51
N ASP A 108 -4.78 -9.93 6.86
CA ASP A 108 -4.63 -8.51 6.55
C ASP A 108 -4.66 -8.23 5.05
N TYR A 109 -5.44 -7.22 4.65
CA TYR A 109 -5.60 -6.80 3.26
C TYR A 109 -5.42 -5.29 3.10
N ASP A 110 -4.42 -4.90 2.31
CA ASP A 110 -4.16 -3.51 1.90
C ASP A 110 -4.55 -3.22 0.43
N ASP A 111 -4.96 -4.25 -0.30
CA ASP A 111 -5.43 -4.19 -1.69
C ASP A 111 -6.65 -5.10 -1.90
N ALA A 112 -7.47 -4.81 -2.91
CA ALA A 112 -8.61 -5.64 -3.34
C ALA A 112 -8.16 -6.90 -4.09
N ILE A 113 -7.28 -7.71 -3.48
CA ILE A 113 -6.67 -8.90 -4.11
C ILE A 113 -7.70 -9.93 -4.59
N PHE A 114 -8.90 -9.93 -4.02
CA PHE A 114 -10.00 -10.79 -4.46
C PHE A 114 -10.37 -10.55 -5.93
N HIS A 115 -10.17 -9.33 -6.44
CA HIS A 115 -10.38 -9.00 -7.86
C HIS A 115 -9.34 -9.59 -8.80
N ARG A 116 -8.20 -10.08 -8.29
CA ARG A 116 -7.27 -10.88 -9.08
C ARG A 116 -7.91 -12.18 -9.55
N TYR A 117 -8.85 -12.72 -8.77
CA TYR A 117 -9.50 -14.00 -9.01
C TYR A 117 -10.89 -13.88 -9.58
N ASP A 118 -11.77 -13.04 -8.98
CA ASP A 118 -13.17 -12.94 -9.37
C ASP A 118 -13.37 -12.16 -10.70
N LYS A 119 -12.40 -11.30 -11.04
CA LYS A 119 -12.37 -10.53 -12.30
C LYS A 119 -11.25 -10.95 -13.25
N HIS A 120 -10.65 -12.12 -13.05
CA HIS A 120 -9.58 -12.61 -13.91
C HIS A 120 -10.10 -12.83 -15.35
N PRO A 121 -9.33 -12.43 -16.41
CA PRO A 121 -9.78 -12.60 -17.81
C PRO A 121 -10.04 -14.05 -18.18
N ASN A 122 -9.26 -15.01 -17.66
CA ASN A 122 -9.46 -16.44 -17.90
C ASN A 122 -10.63 -16.99 -17.06
N SER A 123 -11.63 -17.58 -17.74
CA SER A 123 -12.84 -18.15 -17.12
C SER A 123 -12.54 -19.36 -16.21
N LEU A 124 -11.53 -20.16 -16.51
CA LEU A 124 -11.13 -21.29 -15.66
C LEU A 124 -10.60 -20.81 -14.32
N VAL A 125 -9.78 -19.75 -14.31
CA VAL A 125 -9.30 -19.12 -13.07
C VAL A 125 -10.47 -18.59 -12.27
N ARG A 126 -11.43 -17.90 -12.91
CA ARG A 126 -12.65 -17.43 -12.23
C ARG A 126 -13.46 -18.60 -11.67
N GLY A 127 -13.65 -19.67 -12.43
CA GLY A 127 -14.39 -20.85 -12.02
C GLY A 127 -13.81 -21.49 -10.74
N ILE A 128 -12.50 -21.58 -10.65
CA ILE A 128 -11.80 -22.29 -9.56
C ILE A 128 -11.51 -21.35 -8.37
N LEU A 129 -11.06 -20.13 -8.64
CA LEU A 129 -10.46 -19.26 -7.61
C LEU A 129 -11.32 -18.04 -7.23
N SER A 130 -12.43 -17.73 -7.92
CA SER A 130 -13.23 -16.53 -7.62
C SER A 130 -13.74 -16.45 -6.17
N ARG A 131 -13.98 -17.60 -5.54
CA ARG A 131 -14.46 -17.69 -4.15
C ARG A 131 -13.34 -17.90 -3.14
N LYS A 132 -12.06 -17.96 -3.58
CA LYS A 132 -10.92 -18.28 -2.69
C LYS A 132 -10.84 -17.30 -1.52
N ILE A 133 -10.70 -16.02 -1.80
CA ILE A 133 -10.51 -14.98 -0.76
C ILE A 133 -11.74 -14.91 0.17
N LYS A 134 -12.96 -15.01 -0.37
CA LYS A 134 -14.18 -15.09 0.45
C LYS A 134 -14.11 -16.24 1.47
N LYS A 135 -13.68 -17.44 1.04
CA LYS A 135 -13.57 -18.61 1.93
C LYS A 135 -12.52 -18.40 3.00
N ILE A 136 -11.41 -17.73 2.68
CA ILE A 136 -10.34 -17.45 3.65
C ILE A 136 -10.85 -16.42 4.67
N MET A 137 -11.47 -15.33 4.23
CA MET A 137 -12.03 -14.30 5.11
C MET A 137 -13.12 -14.85 6.03
N ALA A 138 -14.04 -15.67 5.50
CA ALA A 138 -15.15 -16.25 6.27
C ALA A 138 -14.69 -17.21 7.39
N ARG A 139 -13.45 -17.66 7.35
CA ARG A 139 -12.89 -18.62 8.34
C ARG A 139 -11.81 -18.00 9.21
N SER A 140 -11.47 -16.73 8.98
CA SER A 140 -10.53 -16.02 9.84
C SER A 140 -11.17 -15.68 11.19
N THR A 141 -10.38 -15.54 12.21
CA THR A 141 -10.82 -14.96 13.48
C THR A 141 -11.09 -13.48 13.30
N VAL A 142 -10.17 -12.78 12.61
CA VAL A 142 -10.31 -11.35 12.31
C VAL A 142 -9.81 -11.07 10.89
N VAL A 143 -10.55 -10.28 10.13
CA VAL A 143 -10.07 -9.64 8.91
C VAL A 143 -9.64 -8.21 9.23
N VAL A 144 -8.38 -7.89 9.00
CA VAL A 144 -7.83 -6.54 9.05
C VAL A 144 -7.90 -5.94 7.64
N ALA A 145 -8.72 -4.92 7.47
CA ALA A 145 -9.01 -4.29 6.19
C ALA A 145 -8.39 -2.89 6.11
N GLY A 146 -7.60 -2.61 5.09
CA GLY A 146 -6.94 -1.32 4.92
C GLY A 146 -7.87 -0.15 4.60
N ASN A 147 -9.12 -0.43 4.17
CA ASN A 147 -10.13 0.58 3.89
C ASN A 147 -11.55 0.00 3.92
N GLN A 148 -12.55 0.89 3.85
CA GLN A 148 -13.97 0.51 3.91
C GLN A 148 -14.41 -0.40 2.74
N TYR A 149 -13.83 -0.25 1.55
CA TYR A 149 -14.16 -1.10 0.40
C TYR A 149 -13.81 -2.56 0.66
N ILE A 150 -12.63 -2.81 1.22
CA ILE A 150 -12.16 -4.14 1.62
C ILE A 150 -13.00 -4.67 2.79
N ALA A 151 -13.29 -3.83 3.79
CA ALA A 151 -14.12 -4.18 4.94
C ALA A 151 -15.52 -4.65 4.51
N ASN A 152 -16.17 -3.91 3.60
CA ASN A 152 -17.46 -4.28 3.06
C ASN A 152 -17.44 -5.62 2.29
N PHE A 153 -16.35 -5.90 1.59
CA PHE A 153 -16.17 -7.19 0.93
C PHE A 153 -16.02 -8.33 1.95
N ALA A 154 -15.24 -8.12 3.01
CA ALA A 154 -15.03 -9.10 4.08
C ALA A 154 -16.34 -9.41 4.83
N GLN A 155 -17.12 -8.38 5.16
CA GLN A 155 -18.44 -8.56 5.78
C GLN A 155 -19.39 -9.38 4.88
N LYS A 156 -19.46 -9.05 3.58
CA LYS A 156 -20.24 -9.82 2.59
C LYS A 156 -19.70 -11.24 2.38
N ALA A 157 -18.46 -11.49 2.65
CA ALA A 157 -17.87 -12.83 2.63
C ALA A 157 -18.22 -13.67 3.86
N GLY A 158 -18.81 -13.08 4.91
CA GLY A 158 -19.16 -13.73 6.17
C GLY A 158 -17.99 -13.81 7.15
N ALA A 159 -17.05 -12.85 7.11
CA ALA A 159 -15.98 -12.74 8.09
C ALA A 159 -16.57 -12.50 9.50
N PRO A 160 -16.18 -13.26 10.53
CA PRO A 160 -16.75 -13.14 11.89
C PRO A 160 -16.49 -11.78 12.51
N ARG A 161 -15.31 -11.21 12.28
CA ARG A 161 -14.91 -9.89 12.75
C ARG A 161 -14.10 -9.17 11.68
N VAL A 162 -14.39 -7.88 11.47
CA VAL A 162 -13.69 -7.02 10.49
C VAL A 162 -13.24 -5.75 11.19
N GLU A 163 -11.95 -5.48 11.14
CA GLU A 163 -11.34 -4.28 11.67
C GLU A 163 -10.75 -3.43 10.56
N ILE A 164 -11.12 -2.15 10.52
CA ILE A 164 -10.47 -1.19 9.61
C ILE A 164 -9.15 -0.75 10.26
N PHE A 165 -8.07 -0.97 9.53
CA PHE A 165 -6.73 -0.65 9.97
C PHE A 165 -5.94 -0.05 8.79
N PRO A 166 -5.66 1.26 8.82
CA PRO A 166 -5.01 1.94 7.70
C PRO A 166 -3.57 1.48 7.50
N THR A 167 -3.02 1.71 6.32
CA THR A 167 -1.56 1.67 6.12
C THR A 167 -0.98 2.97 6.65
N VAL A 168 0.11 2.89 7.41
CA VAL A 168 0.66 4.00 8.20
C VAL A 168 2.16 4.17 7.97
N VAL A 169 2.69 5.30 8.38
CA VAL A 169 4.12 5.62 8.30
C VAL A 169 4.73 5.79 9.69
N ASP A 170 6.01 5.47 9.78
CA ASP A 170 6.87 5.82 10.92
C ASP A 170 7.30 7.28 10.77
N LEU A 171 6.64 8.18 11.48
CA LEU A 171 6.88 9.62 11.36
C LEU A 171 8.30 10.05 11.76
N SER A 172 9.02 9.26 12.52
CA SER A 172 10.42 9.56 12.88
C SER A 172 11.34 9.62 11.65
N LYS A 173 10.93 8.99 10.54
CA LYS A 173 11.66 8.96 9.26
C LYS A 173 11.34 10.13 8.35
N TYR A 174 10.21 10.84 8.57
CA TYR A 174 9.70 11.86 7.66
C TYR A 174 9.93 13.25 8.21
N LYS A 175 10.85 13.98 7.60
CA LYS A 175 11.07 15.41 7.90
C LYS A 175 9.91 16.23 7.34
N PHE A 176 9.52 17.27 8.06
CA PHE A 176 8.51 18.23 7.60
C PHE A 176 9.16 19.30 6.69
N LYS A 177 8.58 19.54 5.53
CA LYS A 177 9.02 20.59 4.60
C LYS A 177 8.38 21.92 4.99
N GLU A 178 9.19 22.85 5.46
CA GLU A 178 8.73 24.18 5.90
C GLU A 178 8.78 25.22 4.78
N ASN A 179 9.73 25.07 3.84
CA ASN A 179 10.02 26.08 2.83
C ASN A 179 9.74 25.55 1.42
N PHE A 180 8.95 26.31 0.68
CA PHE A 180 8.64 26.11 -0.73
C PHE A 180 9.29 27.23 -1.55
N ASP A 181 10.14 26.88 -2.51
CA ASP A 181 10.84 27.85 -3.35
C ASP A 181 9.89 28.44 -4.40
N PRO A 182 9.59 29.74 -4.36
CA PRO A 182 8.69 30.35 -5.34
C PRO A 182 9.29 30.39 -6.76
N SER A 183 10.59 30.20 -6.90
CA SER A 183 11.28 30.23 -8.18
C SER A 183 11.30 28.90 -8.92
N PHE A 184 11.02 27.78 -8.23
CA PHE A 184 11.04 26.42 -8.79
C PHE A 184 9.92 25.57 -8.22
N PHE A 185 9.27 24.74 -9.05
CA PHE A 185 8.16 23.91 -8.62
C PHE A 185 8.33 22.44 -9.06
N THR A 186 8.38 21.54 -8.11
CA THR A 186 8.58 20.11 -8.34
C THR A 186 7.30 19.34 -8.09
N ILE A 187 6.75 18.75 -9.15
CA ILE A 187 5.62 17.82 -9.07
C ILE A 187 6.19 16.41 -8.86
N GLY A 188 5.77 15.72 -7.82
CA GLY A 188 6.31 14.42 -7.46
C GLY A 188 5.30 13.27 -7.53
N TRP A 189 5.75 12.13 -8.03
CA TRP A 189 5.05 10.86 -7.93
C TRP A 189 5.98 9.77 -7.39
N VAL A 190 5.49 8.97 -6.43
CA VAL A 190 6.17 7.78 -5.92
C VAL A 190 5.31 6.54 -6.14
N GLY A 191 5.92 5.43 -6.50
CA GLY A 191 5.17 4.18 -6.61
C GLY A 191 5.98 3.02 -7.13
N SER A 192 5.28 1.98 -7.54
CA SER A 192 5.87 0.79 -8.13
C SER A 192 5.63 0.73 -9.65
N PRO A 193 6.43 -0.04 -10.38
CA PRO A 193 6.25 -0.27 -11.82
C PRO A 193 4.82 -0.67 -12.22
N SER A 194 4.12 -1.39 -11.37
CA SER A 194 2.74 -1.83 -11.65
C SER A 194 1.70 -0.72 -11.58
N THR A 195 2.05 0.43 -10.97
CA THR A 195 1.13 1.56 -10.75
C THR A 195 1.50 2.80 -11.55
N SER A 196 2.68 2.84 -12.19
CA SER A 196 3.15 3.99 -12.98
C SER A 196 2.26 4.32 -14.18
N ARG A 197 1.56 3.32 -14.74
CA ARG A 197 0.56 3.52 -15.81
C ARG A 197 -0.51 4.57 -15.49
N HIS A 198 -0.82 4.79 -14.20
CA HIS A 198 -1.84 5.77 -13.80
C HIS A 198 -1.36 7.22 -13.96
N ILE A 199 -0.05 7.46 -14.13
CA ILE A 199 0.49 8.79 -14.39
C ILE A 199 -0.12 9.39 -15.66
N SER A 200 -0.48 8.55 -16.65
CA SER A 200 -1.14 8.95 -17.88
C SER A 200 -2.44 9.74 -17.69
N ILE A 201 -3.12 9.58 -16.55
CA ILE A 201 -4.35 10.34 -16.22
C ILE A 201 -4.05 11.84 -16.06
N ALA A 202 -2.85 12.19 -15.60
CA ALA A 202 -2.41 13.56 -15.45
C ALA A 202 -1.42 13.99 -16.57
N ALA A 203 -1.20 13.18 -17.60
CA ALA A 203 -0.15 13.36 -18.59
C ALA A 203 -0.21 14.73 -19.30
N GLU A 204 -1.39 15.16 -19.75
CA GLU A 204 -1.56 16.44 -20.41
C GLU A 204 -1.22 17.63 -19.49
N ALA A 205 -1.69 17.59 -18.24
CA ALA A 205 -1.35 18.61 -17.25
C ALA A 205 0.16 18.62 -16.98
N LEU A 206 0.77 17.45 -16.74
CA LEU A 206 2.21 17.33 -16.50
C LEU A 206 3.03 17.84 -17.69
N THR A 207 2.64 17.50 -18.93
CA THR A 207 3.30 17.96 -20.16
C THR A 207 3.22 19.46 -20.29
N ASN A 208 2.05 20.06 -19.98
CA ASN A 208 1.88 21.51 -20.04
C ASN A 208 2.78 22.23 -19.03
N PHE A 209 2.82 21.78 -17.79
CA PHE A 209 3.65 22.37 -16.74
C PHE A 209 5.15 22.18 -17.00
N CYS A 210 5.60 21.03 -17.46
CA CYS A 210 7.02 20.75 -17.71
C CYS A 210 7.59 21.48 -18.95
N ARG A 211 6.78 22.21 -19.72
CA ARG A 211 7.27 23.15 -20.74
C ARG A 211 7.86 24.41 -20.13
N GLU A 212 7.51 24.73 -18.90
CA GLU A 212 8.06 25.86 -18.16
C GLU A 212 9.43 25.50 -17.57
N LYS A 213 10.40 26.39 -17.74
CA LYS A 213 11.81 26.13 -17.31
C LYS A 213 11.99 25.93 -15.81
N ASN A 214 11.04 26.40 -15.01
CA ASN A 214 11.07 26.35 -13.56
C ASN A 214 10.11 25.28 -12.97
N VAL A 215 9.68 24.32 -13.78
CA VAL A 215 8.86 23.18 -13.33
C VAL A 215 9.52 21.87 -13.70
N GLU A 216 9.62 20.97 -12.76
CA GLU A 216 10.09 19.60 -12.97
C GLU A 216 9.03 18.59 -12.51
N PHE A 217 8.84 17.52 -13.29
CA PHE A 217 8.12 16.35 -12.84
C PHE A 217 9.11 15.23 -12.51
N ARG A 218 8.99 14.66 -11.31
CA ARG A 218 9.85 13.57 -10.82
C ARG A 218 8.99 12.35 -10.49
N ALA A 219 9.32 11.21 -11.11
CA ALA A 219 8.61 9.96 -10.93
C ALA A 219 9.52 8.89 -10.34
N MET A 220 9.41 8.65 -9.03
CA MET A 220 10.21 7.66 -8.32
C MET A 220 9.58 6.27 -8.43
N GLY A 221 10.34 5.30 -8.96
CA GLY A 221 9.91 3.90 -9.14
C GLY A 221 8.94 3.66 -10.30
N ALA A 222 8.80 4.63 -11.23
CA ALA A 222 8.04 4.47 -12.45
C ALA A 222 8.80 3.63 -13.50
N LEU A 223 8.07 3.14 -14.51
CA LEU A 223 8.67 2.59 -15.72
C LEU A 223 8.87 3.68 -16.77
N GLN A 224 9.99 3.66 -17.48
CA GLN A 224 10.30 4.62 -18.52
C GLN A 224 9.18 4.73 -19.56
N ARG A 225 8.67 3.60 -20.05
CA ARG A 225 7.58 3.55 -21.03
C ARG A 225 6.28 4.24 -20.63
N ASP A 226 6.04 4.42 -19.31
CA ASP A 226 4.86 5.10 -18.79
C ASP A 226 5.08 6.63 -18.70
N LEU A 227 6.30 7.10 -19.04
CA LEU A 227 6.72 8.49 -19.07
C LEU A 227 7.15 8.97 -20.45
N ASP A 228 7.12 8.11 -21.48
CA ASP A 228 7.69 8.41 -22.83
C ASP A 228 7.11 9.69 -23.45
N GLU A 229 5.86 10.03 -23.13
CA GLU A 229 5.18 11.23 -23.63
C GLU A 229 5.15 12.38 -22.61
N ILE A 230 5.73 12.19 -21.41
CA ILE A 230 5.69 13.16 -20.32
C ILE A 230 7.12 13.64 -20.05
N PRO A 231 7.43 14.94 -20.24
CA PRO A 231 8.73 15.48 -19.88
C PRO A 231 8.93 15.39 -18.35
N GLY A 232 9.62 14.36 -17.91
CA GLY A 232 9.83 14.10 -16.49
C GLY A 232 11.11 13.33 -16.23
N LYS A 233 11.58 13.42 -15.00
CA LYS A 233 12.75 12.70 -14.52
C LYS A 233 12.32 11.42 -13.83
N MET A 234 12.73 10.28 -14.38
CA MET A 234 12.60 9.02 -13.69
C MET A 234 13.67 8.90 -12.60
N VAL A 235 13.25 8.59 -11.39
CA VAL A 235 14.13 8.36 -10.24
C VAL A 235 14.01 6.89 -9.83
N PRO A 236 15.09 6.12 -9.79
CA PRO A 236 15.06 4.77 -9.25
C PRO A 236 14.60 4.79 -7.80
N TRP A 237 13.70 3.87 -7.44
CA TRP A 237 13.28 3.73 -6.06
C TRP A 237 14.36 3.03 -5.22
N ASN A 238 14.65 3.58 -4.05
CA ASN A 238 15.52 2.99 -3.03
C ASN A 238 14.97 3.32 -1.65
N GLU A 239 14.91 2.35 -0.72
CA GLU A 239 14.36 2.54 0.63
C GLU A 239 15.10 3.62 1.42
N GLU A 240 16.44 3.71 1.27
CA GLU A 240 17.27 4.64 2.02
C GLU A 240 17.10 6.10 1.58
N SER A 241 16.86 6.32 0.27
CA SER A 241 16.73 7.66 -0.32
C SER A 241 15.28 8.09 -0.58
N GLU A 242 14.29 7.21 -0.32
CA GLU A 242 12.87 7.49 -0.60
C GLU A 242 12.40 8.79 0.04
N VAL A 243 12.67 8.97 1.33
CA VAL A 243 12.20 10.16 2.07
C VAL A 243 12.92 11.43 1.63
N GLU A 244 14.22 11.35 1.32
CA GLU A 244 14.96 12.49 0.79
C GLU A 244 14.45 12.93 -0.57
N GLU A 245 14.07 11.98 -1.42
CA GLU A 245 13.49 12.29 -2.72
C GLU A 245 12.08 12.89 -2.59
N LEU A 246 11.25 12.37 -1.68
CA LEU A 246 9.94 12.95 -1.37
C LEU A 246 10.07 14.41 -0.89
N TYR A 247 11.09 14.70 -0.11
CA TYR A 247 11.33 16.05 0.42
C TYR A 247 11.68 17.09 -0.66
N ARG A 248 12.09 16.64 -1.86
CA ARG A 248 12.33 17.51 -3.02
C ARG A 248 11.05 17.97 -3.72
N PHE A 249 9.92 17.29 -3.48
CA PHE A 249 8.66 17.65 -4.11
C PHE A 249 8.04 18.88 -3.46
N ASP A 250 7.27 19.63 -4.23
CA ASP A 250 6.42 20.71 -3.73
C ASP A 250 4.95 20.29 -3.69
N VAL A 251 4.58 19.31 -4.51
CA VAL A 251 3.27 18.66 -4.49
C VAL A 251 3.42 17.18 -4.81
N GLY A 252 2.70 16.34 -4.08
CA GLY A 252 2.59 14.92 -4.39
C GLY A 252 1.34 14.63 -5.22
N ILE A 253 1.45 13.81 -6.30
CA ILE A 253 0.28 13.44 -7.10
C ILE A 253 -0.08 11.97 -6.94
N MET A 254 -1.39 11.69 -6.94
CA MET A 254 -1.93 10.33 -6.92
C MET A 254 -3.06 10.16 -7.93
N PRO A 255 -2.75 10.12 -9.24
CA PRO A 255 -3.73 9.78 -10.26
C PRO A 255 -4.11 8.30 -10.18
N LEU A 256 -5.42 8.01 -10.24
CA LEU A 256 -5.98 6.65 -10.23
C LEU A 256 -7.19 6.55 -11.16
N SER A 257 -7.30 5.44 -11.89
CA SER A 257 -8.53 5.09 -12.60
C SER A 257 -9.60 4.63 -11.60
N ASP A 258 -10.86 4.95 -11.83
CA ASP A 258 -11.94 4.46 -10.98
C ASP A 258 -12.38 3.04 -11.39
N THR A 259 -11.62 2.05 -10.96
CA THR A 259 -11.97 0.63 -11.13
C THR A 259 -12.09 -0.07 -9.78
N PRO A 260 -12.75 -1.23 -9.75
CA PRO A 260 -12.90 -2.00 -8.50
C PRO A 260 -11.57 -2.33 -7.82
N TRP A 261 -10.49 -2.54 -8.58
CA TRP A 261 -9.17 -2.80 -8.03
C TRP A 261 -8.61 -1.57 -7.31
N GLU A 262 -8.64 -0.41 -7.97
CA GLU A 262 -8.10 0.85 -7.43
C GLU A 262 -8.93 1.39 -6.26
N ARG A 263 -10.24 1.11 -6.21
CA ARG A 263 -11.09 1.41 -5.03
C ARG A 263 -10.63 0.68 -3.77
N GLY A 264 -9.93 -0.44 -3.91
CA GLY A 264 -9.35 -1.20 -2.80
C GLY A 264 -7.99 -0.70 -2.33
N LYS A 265 -7.42 0.35 -2.91
CA LYS A 265 -6.13 0.90 -2.48
C LYS A 265 -6.24 1.68 -1.18
N CYS A 266 -5.15 1.70 -0.40
CA CYS A 266 -5.11 2.32 0.94
C CYS A 266 -4.54 3.73 0.96
N GLY A 267 -4.35 4.39 -0.19
CA GLY A 267 -3.93 5.80 -0.25
C GLY A 267 -2.51 6.08 0.27
N PHE A 268 -1.66 5.08 0.37
CA PHE A 268 -0.37 5.17 1.06
C PHE A 268 0.54 6.29 0.53
N LYS A 269 0.56 6.55 -0.78
CA LYS A 269 1.32 7.66 -1.35
C LYS A 269 0.91 9.02 -0.77
N LEU A 270 -0.40 9.25 -0.61
CA LEU A 270 -0.92 10.49 -0.01
C LEU A 270 -0.42 10.65 1.42
N ILE A 271 -0.41 9.54 2.17
CA ILE A 271 0.08 9.53 3.56
C ILE A 271 1.58 9.85 3.60
N GLN A 272 2.38 9.32 2.67
CA GLN A 272 3.80 9.63 2.57
C GLN A 272 4.06 11.12 2.22
N TYR A 273 3.33 11.67 1.25
CA TYR A 273 3.46 13.08 0.89
C TYR A 273 3.07 13.99 2.06
N MET A 274 1.93 13.74 2.67
CA MET A 274 1.45 14.50 3.83
C MET A 274 2.37 14.34 5.04
N ALA A 275 3.01 13.18 5.22
CA ALA A 275 4.04 12.99 6.26
C ALA A 275 5.25 13.90 6.05
N CYS A 276 5.59 14.24 4.81
CA CYS A 276 6.60 15.23 4.49
C CYS A 276 6.10 16.69 4.55
N GLY A 277 4.81 16.92 4.85
CA GLY A 277 4.22 18.26 4.84
C GLY A 277 3.96 18.77 3.42
N LEU A 278 3.71 17.89 2.45
CA LEU A 278 3.41 18.26 1.07
C LEU A 278 1.89 18.32 0.85
N PRO A 279 1.38 19.33 0.12
CA PRO A 279 0.04 19.28 -0.42
C PRO A 279 -0.08 18.16 -1.45
N VAL A 280 -1.29 17.70 -1.70
CA VAL A 280 -1.53 16.61 -2.65
C VAL A 280 -2.57 16.97 -3.69
N VAL A 281 -2.42 16.40 -4.91
CA VAL A 281 -3.49 16.37 -5.90
C VAL A 281 -3.77 14.93 -6.27
N ALA A 282 -5.03 14.48 -6.12
CA ALA A 282 -5.39 13.08 -6.28
C ALA A 282 -6.69 12.89 -7.05
N SER A 283 -6.81 11.75 -7.74
CA SER A 283 -8.12 11.33 -8.27
C SER A 283 -9.08 10.97 -7.14
N PRO A 284 -10.38 11.35 -7.22
CA PRO A 284 -11.38 11.08 -6.18
C PRO A 284 -11.84 9.60 -6.19
N VAL A 285 -10.90 8.67 -6.02
CA VAL A 285 -11.14 7.23 -6.10
C VAL A 285 -10.89 6.56 -4.76
N GLY A 286 -11.84 5.74 -4.32
CA GLY A 286 -11.73 4.97 -3.09
C GLY A 286 -11.41 5.86 -1.89
N ILE A 287 -10.43 5.44 -1.10
CA ILE A 287 -10.02 6.12 0.14
C ILE A 287 -9.40 7.52 -0.08
N ASN A 288 -9.00 7.87 -1.31
CA ASN A 288 -8.47 9.20 -1.58
C ASN A 288 -9.46 10.30 -1.19
N LYS A 289 -10.80 10.02 -1.32
CA LYS A 289 -11.87 10.93 -0.91
C LYS A 289 -11.96 11.14 0.61
N GLU A 290 -11.42 10.22 1.38
CA GLU A 290 -11.44 10.27 2.85
C GLU A 290 -10.14 10.89 3.39
N ILE A 291 -9.01 10.68 2.69
CA ILE A 291 -7.70 11.22 3.06
C ILE A 291 -7.57 12.68 2.65
N VAL A 292 -8.06 13.03 1.44
CA VAL A 292 -7.96 14.39 0.89
C VAL A 292 -9.23 15.17 1.19
N GLU A 293 -9.12 16.12 2.09
CA GLU A 293 -10.12 17.17 2.30
C GLU A 293 -9.84 18.29 1.30
N HIS A 294 -10.71 18.37 0.27
CA HIS A 294 -10.54 19.26 -0.88
C HIS A 294 -10.45 20.74 -0.46
N GLY A 295 -9.34 21.39 -0.81
CA GLY A 295 -9.06 22.78 -0.45
C GLY A 295 -8.44 22.99 0.93
N VAL A 296 -8.25 21.92 1.73
CA VAL A 296 -7.68 21.99 3.08
C VAL A 296 -6.27 21.39 3.14
N ASN A 297 -6.11 20.13 2.71
CA ASN A 297 -4.81 19.44 2.71
C ASN A 297 -4.35 19.05 1.31
N GLY A 298 -5.11 19.43 0.27
CA GLY A 298 -4.86 19.14 -1.12
C GLY A 298 -6.11 19.29 -1.95
N PHE A 299 -6.06 18.78 -3.18
CA PHE A 299 -7.16 18.85 -4.13
C PHE A 299 -7.53 17.48 -4.69
N LEU A 300 -8.82 17.29 -4.98
CA LEU A 300 -9.34 16.15 -5.74
C LEU A 300 -9.60 16.61 -7.18
N ALA A 301 -8.99 15.93 -8.16
CA ALA A 301 -9.07 16.25 -9.59
C ALA A 301 -9.66 15.05 -10.36
N SER A 302 -10.74 15.31 -11.12
CA SER A 302 -11.49 14.35 -11.92
C SER A 302 -11.28 14.51 -13.42
N SER A 303 -10.84 15.69 -13.87
CA SER A 303 -10.62 16.02 -15.29
C SER A 303 -9.26 16.65 -15.52
N THR A 304 -8.81 16.70 -16.77
CA THR A 304 -7.56 17.33 -17.16
C THR A 304 -7.52 18.81 -16.75
N GLU A 305 -8.62 19.53 -16.91
CA GLU A 305 -8.75 20.94 -16.54
C GLU A 305 -8.58 21.12 -15.03
N GLU A 306 -9.13 20.20 -14.23
CA GLU A 306 -8.97 20.24 -12.77
C GLU A 306 -7.51 19.94 -12.37
N TRP A 307 -6.83 18.99 -13.01
CA TRP A 307 -5.41 18.75 -12.79
C TRP A 307 -4.57 20.01 -13.11
N VAL A 308 -4.81 20.63 -14.27
CA VAL A 308 -4.14 21.89 -14.65
C VAL A 308 -4.44 22.99 -13.64
N LYS A 309 -5.71 23.18 -13.29
CA LYS A 309 -6.15 24.21 -12.34
C LYS A 309 -5.47 24.07 -10.98
N TYR A 310 -5.52 22.88 -10.38
CA TYR A 310 -5.05 22.70 -9.01
C TYR A 310 -3.53 22.70 -8.91
N LEU A 311 -2.82 22.12 -9.88
CA LEU A 311 -1.37 22.25 -9.95
C LEU A 311 -0.95 23.71 -10.16
N GLY A 312 -1.69 24.47 -10.98
CA GLY A 312 -1.43 25.90 -11.20
C GLY A 312 -1.64 26.75 -9.95
N ILE A 313 -2.68 26.46 -9.16
CA ILE A 313 -2.93 27.13 -7.88
C ILE A 313 -1.76 26.90 -6.92
N LEU A 314 -1.34 25.64 -6.75
CA LEU A 314 -0.24 25.30 -5.85
C LEU A 314 1.11 25.88 -6.31
N LYS A 315 1.38 25.87 -7.62
CA LYS A 315 2.57 26.51 -8.19
C LYS A 315 2.62 28.02 -7.92
N GLY A 316 1.46 28.67 -7.99
CA GLY A 316 1.36 30.14 -7.82
C GLY A 316 1.36 30.61 -6.38
N ASP A 317 1.20 29.70 -5.40
CA ASP A 317 1.05 30.05 -3.99
C ASP A 317 1.82 29.11 -3.06
N PRO A 318 3.11 29.39 -2.81
CA PRO A 318 3.95 28.62 -1.87
C PRO A 318 3.41 28.61 -0.43
N GLU A 319 2.72 29.68 0.01
CA GLU A 319 2.15 29.75 1.35
C GLU A 319 0.92 28.85 1.48
N LEU A 320 0.13 28.71 0.42
CA LEU A 320 -0.93 27.72 0.35
C LEU A 320 -0.36 26.29 0.41
N CYS A 321 0.76 26.02 -0.30
CA CYS A 321 1.44 24.72 -0.20
C CYS A 321 1.83 24.41 1.24
N ARG A 322 2.41 25.38 1.95
CA ARG A 322 2.80 25.25 3.36
C ARG A 322 1.57 25.00 4.26
N THR A 323 0.51 25.77 4.07
CA THR A 323 -0.73 25.66 4.86
C THR A 323 -1.39 24.29 4.69
N MET A 324 -1.53 23.83 3.44
CA MET A 324 -2.06 22.51 3.13
C MET A 324 -1.16 21.39 3.63
N GLY A 325 0.17 21.58 3.55
CA GLY A 325 1.16 20.65 4.08
C GLY A 325 1.03 20.46 5.60
N VAL A 326 0.85 21.56 6.36
CA VAL A 326 0.59 21.51 7.82
C VAL A 326 -0.70 20.75 8.11
N ALA A 327 -1.78 21.06 7.39
CA ALA A 327 -3.06 20.35 7.55
C ALA A 327 -2.95 18.86 7.26
N GLY A 328 -2.26 18.50 6.16
CA GLY A 328 -2.01 17.10 5.79
C GLY A 328 -1.17 16.37 6.84
N ARG A 329 -0.10 16.98 7.33
CA ARG A 329 0.76 16.41 8.38
C ARG A 329 -0.04 16.15 9.67
N GLY A 330 -0.90 17.08 10.09
CA GLY A 330 -1.77 16.89 11.25
C GLY A 330 -2.70 15.69 11.14
N ILE A 331 -3.23 15.43 9.92
CA ILE A 331 -4.03 14.22 9.67
C ILE A 331 -3.18 12.96 9.82
N VAL A 332 -1.95 12.95 9.31
CA VAL A 332 -1.05 11.79 9.42
C VAL A 332 -0.68 11.53 10.88
N GLU A 333 -0.34 12.55 11.63
CA GLU A 333 -0.03 12.45 13.07
C GLU A 333 -1.19 11.87 13.87
N GLY A 334 -2.42 12.30 13.58
CA GLY A 334 -3.61 11.87 14.35
C GLY A 334 -4.18 10.51 13.91
N LYS A 335 -3.95 10.06 12.66
CA LYS A 335 -4.65 8.88 12.13
C LYS A 335 -3.76 7.86 11.41
N TYR A 336 -2.62 8.28 10.88
CA TYR A 336 -1.81 7.44 9.97
C TYR A 336 -0.36 7.29 10.44
N SER A 337 -0.07 7.57 11.70
CA SER A 337 1.25 7.32 12.29
C SER A 337 1.33 5.94 12.94
N LEU A 338 2.50 5.32 12.82
CA LEU A 338 2.78 4.01 13.40
C LEU A 338 2.57 3.99 14.92
N GLU A 339 2.99 5.06 15.60
CA GLU A 339 2.86 5.21 17.04
C GLU A 339 1.39 5.20 17.50
N MET A 340 0.52 5.90 16.78
CA MET A 340 -0.91 5.97 17.10
C MET A 340 -1.64 4.66 16.90
N VAL A 341 -1.27 3.88 15.87
CA VAL A 341 -2.05 2.69 15.51
C VAL A 341 -1.48 1.38 16.05
N ALA A 342 -0.21 1.32 16.43
CA ALA A 342 0.42 0.11 16.95
C ALA A 342 -0.34 -0.49 18.16
N PRO A 343 -0.83 0.29 19.15
CA PRO A 343 -1.62 -0.24 20.24
C PRO A 343 -2.90 -0.95 19.80
N LYS A 344 -3.58 -0.44 18.76
CA LYS A 344 -4.77 -1.08 18.20
C LYS A 344 -4.44 -2.43 17.57
N LEU A 345 -3.34 -2.54 16.82
CA LEU A 345 -2.91 -3.81 16.24
C LEU A 345 -2.60 -4.84 17.32
N ILE A 346 -1.89 -4.43 18.36
CA ILE A 346 -1.55 -5.28 19.52
C ILE A 346 -2.83 -5.83 20.18
N SER A 347 -3.84 -4.98 20.40
CA SER A 347 -5.15 -5.40 20.95
C SER A 347 -5.84 -6.43 20.04
N ILE A 348 -5.91 -6.15 18.72
CA ILE A 348 -6.50 -7.07 17.74
C ILE A 348 -5.83 -8.45 17.79
N LEU A 349 -4.49 -8.49 17.84
CA LEU A 349 -3.73 -9.75 17.86
C LEU A 349 -3.91 -10.51 19.19
N LYS A 350 -3.94 -9.81 20.34
CA LYS A 350 -4.21 -10.40 21.66
C LYS A 350 -5.61 -11.03 21.72
N GLU A 351 -6.62 -10.25 21.36
CA GLU A 351 -8.02 -10.68 21.36
C GLU A 351 -8.28 -11.85 20.39
N ALA A 352 -7.60 -11.82 19.22
CA ALA A 352 -7.70 -12.91 18.25
C ALA A 352 -7.07 -14.22 18.73
N ALA A 353 -6.03 -14.16 19.56
CA ALA A 353 -5.39 -15.36 20.11
C ALA A 353 -6.20 -16.01 21.25
N GLU A 354 -7.08 -15.23 21.90
CA GLU A 354 -7.95 -15.70 22.99
C GLU A 354 -9.31 -16.21 22.48
N ALA A 355 -9.63 -16.05 21.21
CA ALA A 355 -10.90 -16.43 20.59
C ALA A 355 -10.94 -17.90 20.15
#